data_17cfe9780731b21ac730c3ad5c48974b
#
_entry.id   17cfe9780731b21ac730c3ad5c48974b
#
_cell.length_a   1.000
_cell.length_b   1.000
_cell.length_c   1.000
_cell.angle_alpha   90.00
_cell.angle_beta   90.00
_cell.angle_gamma   90.00
#
_symmetry.space_group_name_H-M   'P 1'
#
loop_
_entity.id
_entity.type
_entity.pdbx_description
1 polymer ?
#
loop_
_entity_poly.entity_id
_entity_poly.type
_entity_poly.pdbx_seq_one_letter_code
_entity_poly.pdbx_strand_id
1 'polypeptide(L)' 'MAIDPVCGMTVDEHKAAGASPYRGQTYYFCSTGCKAAFDKDPEKYVAEGSHKH' A
#
# COMPACT_ATOMS: atom_id res chain seq x y z
N MET A 1 -8.40 0.66 -10.39
CA MET A 1 -8.24 -0.25 -9.26
C MET A 1 -6.80 -0.30 -8.82
N ALA A 2 -6.58 -0.56 -7.56
CA ALA A 2 -5.24 -0.56 -7.01
C ALA A 2 -4.96 -1.90 -6.33
N ILE A 3 -3.70 -2.16 -6.05
CA ILE A 3 -3.32 -3.37 -5.33
C ILE A 3 -2.83 -2.95 -3.95
N ASP A 4 -3.42 -3.57 -2.93
CA ASP A 4 -2.99 -3.36 -1.56
C ASP A 4 -1.57 -3.92 -1.41
N PRO A 5 -0.57 -3.10 -1.09
CA PRO A 5 0.80 -3.60 -1.01
C PRO A 5 1.04 -4.50 0.20
N VAL A 6 0.16 -4.47 1.18
CA VAL A 6 0.33 -5.29 2.37
C VAL A 6 -0.23 -6.68 2.16
N CYS A 7 -1.46 -6.78 1.69
CA CYS A 7 -2.08 -8.10 1.53
C CYS A 7 -2.11 -8.58 0.08
N GLY A 8 -1.79 -7.70 -0.88
CA GLY A 8 -1.70 -8.10 -2.28
C GLY A 8 -3.04 -8.25 -2.99
N MET A 9 -4.10 -7.81 -2.39
CA MET A 9 -5.42 -7.95 -2.98
C MET A 9 -5.80 -6.70 -3.75
N THR A 10 -6.65 -6.88 -4.76
CA THR A 10 -7.15 -5.76 -5.53
C THR A 10 -8.11 -4.94 -4.69
N VAL A 11 -7.92 -3.62 -4.71
CA VAL A 11 -8.72 -2.69 -3.92
C VAL A 11 -9.35 -1.68 -4.85
N ASP A 12 -10.64 -1.44 -4.67
CA ASP A 12 -11.33 -0.37 -5.38
C ASP A 12 -10.99 0.95 -4.68
N GLU A 13 -10.41 1.87 -5.43
CA GLU A 13 -9.97 3.14 -4.87
C GLU A 13 -11.09 3.91 -4.21
N HIS A 14 -12.32 3.72 -4.69
CA HIS A 14 -13.46 4.42 -4.12
C HIS A 14 -13.98 3.73 -2.86
N LYS A 15 -13.55 2.51 -2.60
CA LYS A 15 -14.01 1.74 -1.46
C LYS A 15 -12.90 1.38 -0.50
N ALA A 16 -11.71 1.87 -0.75
CA ALA A 16 -10.57 1.54 0.11
C ALA A 16 -10.80 2.07 1.52
N ALA A 17 -10.36 1.29 2.50
CA ALA A 17 -10.47 1.71 3.89
C ALA A 17 -9.48 2.81 4.23
N GLY A 18 -8.40 2.93 3.46
CA GLY A 18 -7.43 3.98 3.68
C GLY A 18 -6.50 4.11 2.50
N ALA A 19 -5.71 5.15 2.52
CA ALA A 19 -4.74 5.40 1.46
C ALA A 19 -3.55 6.14 2.05
N SER A 20 -2.37 5.91 1.46
CA SER A 20 -1.15 6.60 1.88
C SER A 20 -0.32 6.95 0.65
N PRO A 21 0.15 8.18 0.54
CA PRO A 21 1.07 8.53 -0.53
C PRO A 21 2.48 8.10 -0.15
N TYR A 22 3.21 7.58 -1.11
CA TYR A 22 4.59 7.18 -0.88
C TYR A 22 5.34 7.25 -2.20
N ARG A 23 6.42 8.01 -2.23
CA ARG A 23 7.30 8.15 -3.39
C ARG A 23 6.55 8.56 -4.64
N GLY A 24 5.61 9.47 -4.50
CA GLY A 24 4.87 9.99 -5.65
C GLY A 24 3.73 9.13 -6.11
N GLN A 25 3.43 8.06 -5.38
CA GLN A 25 2.29 7.20 -5.69
C GLN A 25 1.37 7.13 -4.49
N THR A 26 0.10 6.91 -4.78
CA THR A 26 -0.89 6.71 -3.73
C THR A 26 -1.22 5.23 -3.65
N TYR A 27 -1.09 4.66 -2.46
CA TYR A 27 -1.39 3.26 -2.22
C TYR A 27 -2.70 3.17 -1.45
N TYR A 28 -3.54 2.24 -1.86
CA TYR A 28 -4.85 2.05 -1.26
C TYR A 28 -4.86 0.74 -0.49
N PHE A 29 -5.64 0.69 0.58
CA PHE A 29 -5.62 -0.44 1.49
C PHE A 29 -7.01 -0.98 1.71
N CYS A 30 -7.10 -2.30 1.79
CA CYS A 30 -8.39 -2.97 1.97
C CYS A 30 -8.90 -2.82 3.41
N SER A 31 -8.01 -2.50 4.35
CA SER A 31 -8.42 -2.30 5.74
C SER A 31 -7.48 -1.32 6.41
N THR A 32 -7.93 -0.76 7.53
CA THR A 32 -7.10 0.18 8.28
C THR A 32 -5.89 -0.53 8.87
N GLY A 33 -6.00 -1.81 9.15
CA GLY A 33 -4.85 -2.58 9.62
C GLY A 33 -3.75 -2.64 8.59
N CYS A 34 -4.11 -2.82 7.33
CA CYS A 34 -3.12 -2.82 6.25
C CYS A 34 -2.46 -1.46 6.12
N LYS A 35 -3.26 -0.39 6.22
CA LYS A 35 -2.70 0.95 6.14
C LYS A 35 -1.71 1.19 7.27
N ALA A 36 -2.07 0.80 8.48
CA ALA A 36 -1.19 1.00 9.63
C ALA A 36 0.12 0.23 9.46
N ALA A 37 0.02 -0.99 8.96
CA ALA A 37 1.21 -1.79 8.72
C ALA A 37 2.12 -1.13 7.69
N PHE A 38 1.51 -0.59 6.62
CA PHE A 38 2.29 0.08 5.59
C PHE A 38 2.96 1.34 6.13
N ASP A 39 2.23 2.14 6.89
CA ASP A 39 2.78 3.37 7.45
C ASP A 39 3.94 3.08 8.39
N LYS A 40 3.90 1.94 9.04
CA LYS A 40 4.94 1.56 9.97
C LYS A 40 6.24 1.21 9.25
N ASP A 41 6.14 0.58 8.08
CA ASP A 41 7.33 0.16 7.34
C ASP A 41 7.02 0.10 5.84
N PRO A 42 6.87 1.26 5.20
CA PRO A 42 6.45 1.28 3.80
C PRO A 42 7.45 0.62 2.86
N GLU A 43 8.74 0.74 3.14
CA GLU A 43 9.74 0.19 2.26
C GLU A 43 9.68 -1.32 2.18
N LYS A 44 9.20 -1.94 3.24
CA LYS A 44 9.06 -3.38 3.25
C LYS A 44 8.04 -3.85 2.21
N TYR A 45 7.02 -3.04 2.01
CA TYR A 45 5.91 -3.41 1.14
C TYR A 45 6.05 -2.91 -0.28
N VAL A 46 6.90 -1.94 -0.51
CA VAL A 46 7.17 -1.46 -1.86
C VAL A 46 8.56 -1.84 -2.30
N ALA A 47 9.00 -2.99 -1.90
CA ALA A 47 10.37 -3.43 -2.12
C ALA A 47 10.72 -3.58 -3.58
N GLU A 48 9.74 -3.71 -4.44
CA GLU A 48 10.05 -3.85 -5.85
C GLU A 48 10.80 -2.65 -6.38
N GLY A 49 10.64 -1.52 -5.76
CA GLY A 49 11.35 -0.33 -6.17
C GLY A 49 12.69 -0.18 -5.51
N SER A 50 12.97 -0.95 -4.49
CA SER A 50 14.18 -0.77 -3.71
C SER A 50 15.14 -1.93 -3.80
N HIS A 51 14.62 -3.03 -4.24
CA HIS A 51 15.50 -4.16 -4.25
C HIS A 51 16.49 -4.07 -5.35
N LYS A 52 16.58 -3.50 -5.71
CA LYS A 52 17.55 -3.59 -6.58
C LYS A 52 18.77 -3.51 -6.15
N HIS A 53 18.57 -3.69 -5.36
CA HIS A 53 19.38 -3.67 -4.95
C HIS A 53 19.69 -4.09 -4.59
#